data_570e2334735a5d850c8f444b2622f546
#
_entry.id   570e2334735a5d850c8f444b2622f546
#
_cell.length_a   1.000
_cell.length_b   1.000
_cell.length_c   1.000
_cell.angle_alpha   90.00
_cell.angle_beta   90.00
_cell.angle_gamma   90.00
#
_symmetry.space_group_name_H-M   'P 1'
#
loop_
_entity.id
_entity.type
_entity.pdbx_description
1 polymer ?
#
loop_
_entity_poly.entity_id
_entity_poly.type
_entity_poly.pdbx_seq_one_letter_code
_entity_poly.pdbx_strand_id
1 'polypeptide(L)'
;MSGRIAALLVSALVATAAHAQGNDLVFSVTEGVTYQATPKEIRDKFTPLADVIAKATGRRVRIVLVPAYDDARAGLAKQEYDIAYIHPAHVSMAEIKAGRYKAVAWTTGFTEYTVSLMIKSDAPLKTMDDLKGRTLVTPDPDSITAVMVRAMFRGEKLTATAEREPPPTLVRVITTRYQDAVPFYIENGFANVGATAANAVVKAWTDKGGKVLTRSRPVPIKQIIVSTKVPEEEQQKIRAALLTLRDSKPGREALDAVGYKGFVAPNPDLEISTIAWLGL
;
A
#
# COMPACT_ATOMS: atom_id res chain seq x y z
N MET A 1 -37.47 34.97 -71.28
CA MET A 1 -36.19 35.56 -70.69
C MET A 1 -36.01 34.97 -69.33
N SER A 2 -35.01 34.15 -69.25
CA SER A 2 -34.74 33.24 -68.12
C SER A 2 -33.85 33.90 -67.06
N GLY A 3 -34.29 34.03 -65.84
CA GLY A 3 -33.49 34.47 -64.70
C GLY A 3 -33.17 33.29 -63.82
N ARG A 4 -31.88 32.81 -63.85
CA ARG A 4 -31.38 31.78 -62.96
C ARG A 4 -30.94 32.45 -61.69
N ILE A 5 -31.57 32.12 -60.57
CA ILE A 5 -31.10 32.46 -59.19
C ILE A 5 -30.15 31.36 -58.73
N ALA A 6 -28.87 31.73 -58.57
CA ALA A 6 -27.87 30.87 -57.97
C ALA A 6 -27.98 30.93 -56.45
N ALA A 7 -28.39 29.82 -55.85
CA ALA A 7 -28.36 29.65 -54.39
C ALA A 7 -26.97 29.27 -53.94
N LEU A 8 -26.26 30.16 -53.23
CA LEU A 8 -25.03 29.91 -52.56
C LEU A 8 -25.35 29.14 -51.24
N LEU A 9 -25.03 27.85 -51.22
CA LEU A 9 -25.00 27.04 -50.01
C LEU A 9 -23.71 27.37 -49.23
N VAL A 10 -23.86 28.19 -48.19
CA VAL A 10 -22.79 28.37 -47.18
C VAL A 10 -22.87 27.20 -46.20
N SER A 11 -22.02 26.19 -46.40
CA SER A 11 -21.83 25.10 -45.44
C SER A 11 -21.06 25.65 -44.25
N ALA A 12 -21.76 26.00 -43.19
CA ALA A 12 -21.16 26.28 -41.89
C ALA A 12 -20.63 24.95 -41.29
N LEU A 13 -19.32 24.78 -41.35
CA LEU A 13 -18.64 23.78 -40.53
C LEU A 13 -18.81 24.18 -39.03
N VAL A 14 -19.81 23.63 -38.38
CA VAL A 14 -19.91 23.64 -36.95
C VAL A 14 -18.87 22.63 -36.44
N ALA A 15 -17.66 23.12 -36.13
CA ALA A 15 -16.71 22.37 -35.35
C ALA A 15 -17.34 22.17 -33.97
N THR A 16 -18.00 21.03 -33.76
CA THR A 16 -18.38 20.57 -32.45
C THR A 16 -17.07 20.32 -31.65
N ALA A 17 -16.69 21.33 -30.88
CA ALA A 17 -15.78 21.11 -29.77
C ALA A 17 -16.51 20.14 -28.83
N ALA A 18 -16.29 18.83 -29.04
CA ALA A 18 -16.62 17.81 -28.07
C ALA A 18 -15.81 18.15 -26.82
N HIS A 19 -16.44 18.83 -25.90
CA HIS A 19 -15.92 18.97 -24.55
C HIS A 19 -15.82 17.55 -24.05
N ALA A 20 -14.59 17.07 -23.94
CA ALA A 20 -14.26 15.83 -23.26
C ALA A 20 -14.61 15.98 -21.76
N GLN A 21 -15.89 15.92 -21.46
CA GLN A 21 -16.38 15.68 -20.11
C GLN A 21 -16.07 14.23 -19.81
N GLY A 22 -15.08 13.99 -18.93
CA GLY A 22 -14.80 12.67 -18.40
C GLY A 22 -13.41 12.10 -18.69
N ASN A 23 -12.40 12.91 -18.91
CA ASN A 23 -11.06 12.40 -19.25
C ASN A 23 -9.98 12.66 -18.18
N ASP A 24 -10.39 12.97 -16.95
CA ASP A 24 -9.45 13.05 -15.82
C ASP A 24 -9.03 11.66 -15.40
N LEU A 25 -7.75 11.49 -15.07
CA LEU A 25 -7.27 10.32 -14.36
C LEU A 25 -7.62 10.45 -12.86
N VAL A 26 -8.26 9.45 -12.32
CA VAL A 26 -8.59 9.38 -10.90
C VAL A 26 -7.44 8.73 -10.15
N PHE A 27 -6.75 9.50 -9.32
CA PHE A 27 -5.64 9.02 -8.50
C PHE A 27 -6.08 8.88 -7.04
N SER A 28 -6.31 7.65 -6.58
CA SER A 28 -6.62 7.38 -5.18
C SER A 28 -5.36 7.29 -4.32
N VAL A 29 -5.45 7.82 -3.10
CA VAL A 29 -4.38 7.79 -2.09
C VAL A 29 -4.89 7.18 -0.81
N THR A 30 -4.23 6.11 -0.36
CA THR A 30 -4.47 5.43 0.92
C THR A 30 -3.14 5.35 1.69
N GLU A 31 -3.01 6.11 2.78
CA GLU A 31 -1.76 6.20 3.58
C GLU A 31 -1.72 5.24 4.78
N GLY A 32 -2.78 4.47 5.00
CA GLY A 32 -2.88 3.53 6.12
C GLY A 32 -3.60 4.08 7.34
N VAL A 33 -4.27 3.20 8.07
CA VAL A 33 -5.13 3.54 9.22
C VAL A 33 -4.40 4.11 10.42
N THR A 34 -3.08 3.99 10.48
CA THR A 34 -2.24 4.52 11.56
C THR A 34 -1.62 5.88 11.24
N TYR A 35 -1.85 6.40 10.03
CA TYR A 35 -1.30 7.67 9.61
C TYR A 35 -2.20 8.81 10.07
N GLN A 36 -1.63 9.73 10.87
CA GLN A 36 -2.36 10.87 11.44
C GLN A 36 -2.05 12.13 10.61
N ALA A 37 -2.74 12.30 9.49
CA ALA A 37 -2.70 13.55 8.73
C ALA A 37 -4.11 13.95 8.29
N THR A 38 -4.33 15.25 8.16
CA THR A 38 -5.58 15.77 7.66
C THR A 38 -5.74 15.49 6.16
N PRO A 39 -6.96 15.45 5.64
CA PRO A 39 -7.20 15.30 4.19
C PRO A 39 -6.48 16.38 3.36
N LYS A 40 -6.35 17.61 3.89
CA LYS A 40 -5.62 18.67 3.22
C LYS A 40 -4.12 18.37 3.12
N GLU A 41 -3.50 17.97 4.22
CA GLU A 41 -2.07 17.63 4.25
C GLU A 41 -1.74 16.49 3.31
N ILE A 42 -2.57 15.43 3.26
CA ILE A 42 -2.38 14.32 2.32
C ILE A 42 -2.50 14.80 0.87
N ARG A 43 -3.50 15.63 0.57
CA ARG A 43 -3.67 16.18 -0.78
C ARG A 43 -2.48 17.04 -1.18
N ASP A 44 -2.06 17.98 -0.34
CA ASP A 44 -0.92 18.88 -0.59
C ASP A 44 0.37 18.06 -0.82
N LYS A 45 0.56 17.01 -0.04
CA LYS A 45 1.67 16.07 -0.17
C LYS A 45 1.72 15.36 -1.52
N PHE A 46 0.59 14.91 -2.06
CA PHE A 46 0.54 14.13 -3.30
C PHE A 46 0.28 14.97 -4.56
N THR A 47 -0.09 16.25 -4.43
CA THR A 47 -0.34 17.13 -5.58
C THR A 47 0.86 17.23 -6.52
N PRO A 48 2.12 17.47 -6.06
CA PRO A 48 3.25 17.56 -6.98
C PRO A 48 3.51 16.25 -7.76
N LEU A 49 3.22 15.09 -7.14
CA LEU A 49 3.32 13.80 -7.83
C LEU A 49 2.22 13.64 -8.89
N ALA A 50 1.00 14.07 -8.58
CA ALA A 50 -0.11 14.09 -9.54
C ALA A 50 0.18 15.01 -10.72
N ASP A 51 0.81 16.17 -10.49
CA ASP A 51 1.20 17.12 -11.54
C ASP A 51 2.24 16.52 -12.51
N VAL A 52 3.22 15.77 -11.98
CA VAL A 52 4.20 15.05 -12.83
C VAL A 52 3.50 14.01 -13.70
N ILE A 53 2.56 13.25 -13.13
CA ILE A 53 1.77 12.26 -13.89
C ILE A 53 0.91 12.96 -14.93
N ALA A 54 0.24 14.07 -14.58
CA ALA A 54 -0.58 14.84 -15.49
C ALA A 54 0.24 15.36 -16.69
N LYS A 55 1.45 15.85 -16.44
CA LYS A 55 2.37 16.30 -17.49
C LYS A 55 2.80 15.15 -18.41
N ALA A 56 3.06 13.98 -17.86
CA ALA A 56 3.51 12.82 -18.63
C ALA A 56 2.40 12.24 -19.52
N THR A 57 1.16 12.26 -19.05
CA THR A 57 -0.01 11.71 -19.76
C THR A 57 -0.74 12.71 -20.64
N GLY A 58 -0.54 14.01 -20.39
CA GLY A 58 -1.34 15.07 -21.04
C GLY A 58 -2.78 15.15 -20.52
N ARG A 59 -3.11 14.47 -19.42
CA ARG A 59 -4.43 14.44 -18.81
C ARG A 59 -4.40 15.06 -17.42
N ARG A 60 -5.49 15.68 -17.00
CA ARG A 60 -5.62 16.15 -15.63
C ARG A 60 -5.72 14.95 -14.68
N VAL A 61 -5.05 15.04 -13.53
CA VAL A 61 -5.09 14.02 -12.47
C VAL A 61 -5.87 14.57 -11.27
N ARG A 62 -6.93 13.87 -10.89
CA ARG A 62 -7.76 14.22 -9.73
C ARG A 62 -7.48 13.30 -8.57
N ILE A 63 -7.00 13.87 -7.46
CA ILE A 63 -6.69 13.11 -6.24
C ILE A 63 -7.98 12.82 -5.46
N VAL A 64 -8.18 11.55 -5.10
CA VAL A 64 -9.24 11.06 -4.21
C VAL A 64 -8.58 10.41 -3.00
N LEU A 65 -8.92 10.91 -1.81
CA LEU A 65 -8.40 10.33 -0.56
C LEU A 65 -9.33 9.24 -0.07
N VAL A 66 -8.76 8.08 0.22
CA VAL A 66 -9.51 6.89 0.65
C VAL A 66 -8.88 6.38 1.96
N PRO A 67 -9.30 6.91 3.11
CA PRO A 67 -8.66 6.61 4.39
C PRO A 67 -9.00 5.22 4.94
N ALA A 68 -10.16 4.66 4.58
CA ALA A 68 -10.59 3.34 5.05
C ALA A 68 -10.21 2.23 4.06
N TYR A 69 -9.69 1.12 4.58
CA TYR A 69 -9.28 0.00 3.71
C TYR A 69 -10.45 -0.68 3.01
N ASP A 70 -11.62 -0.75 3.66
CA ASP A 70 -12.81 -1.34 3.05
C ASP A 70 -13.29 -0.51 1.85
N ASP A 71 -13.27 0.82 1.97
CA ASP A 71 -13.59 1.71 0.85
C ASP A 71 -12.55 1.60 -0.26
N ALA A 72 -11.26 1.48 0.10
CA ALA A 72 -10.19 1.26 -0.87
C ALA A 72 -10.38 -0.07 -1.62
N ARG A 73 -10.67 -1.18 -0.92
CA ARG A 73 -10.96 -2.48 -1.51
C ARG A 73 -12.17 -2.41 -2.44
N ALA A 74 -13.26 -1.78 -1.99
CA ALA A 74 -14.49 -1.65 -2.79
C ALA A 74 -14.27 -0.84 -4.08
N GLY A 75 -13.61 0.32 -3.99
CA GLY A 75 -13.32 1.16 -5.15
C GLY A 75 -12.33 0.51 -6.12
N LEU A 76 -11.29 -0.15 -5.61
CA LEU A 76 -10.34 -0.91 -6.43
C LEU A 76 -11.02 -2.08 -7.15
N ALA A 77 -11.85 -2.86 -6.46
CA ALA A 77 -12.56 -4.00 -7.06
C ALA A 77 -13.47 -3.58 -8.22
N LYS A 78 -14.05 -2.39 -8.15
CA LYS A 78 -14.87 -1.78 -9.23
C LYS A 78 -14.04 -1.05 -10.28
N GLN A 79 -12.73 -0.89 -10.06
CA GLN A 79 -11.82 -0.08 -10.86
C GLN A 79 -12.34 1.37 -11.01
N GLU A 80 -12.75 1.98 -9.89
CA GLU A 80 -13.16 3.39 -9.80
C GLU A 80 -11.96 4.35 -9.85
N TYR A 81 -10.74 3.83 -9.69
CA TYR A 81 -9.49 4.58 -9.71
C TYR A 81 -8.63 4.13 -10.88
N ASP A 82 -8.14 5.08 -11.67
CA ASP A 82 -7.20 4.82 -12.77
C ASP A 82 -5.80 4.53 -12.24
N ILE A 83 -5.40 5.26 -11.20
CA ILE A 83 -4.13 5.14 -10.50
C ILE A 83 -4.42 5.04 -9.01
N ALA A 84 -3.67 4.23 -8.29
CA ALA A 84 -3.76 4.16 -6.84
C ALA A 84 -2.39 4.09 -6.18
N TYR A 85 -2.15 4.96 -5.20
CA TYR A 85 -1.09 4.80 -4.22
C TYR A 85 -1.67 4.11 -3.00
N ILE A 86 -1.20 2.91 -2.71
CA ILE A 86 -1.72 2.10 -1.62
C ILE A 86 -0.62 1.75 -0.62
N HIS A 87 -0.85 2.16 0.61
CA HIS A 87 -0.18 1.66 1.79
C HIS A 87 -1.24 1.21 2.80
N PRO A 88 -1.26 -0.06 3.18
CA PRO A 88 -0.28 -1.13 2.90
C PRO A 88 -0.61 -1.93 1.62
N ALA A 89 0.43 -2.39 0.98
CA ALA A 89 0.37 -2.99 -0.36
C ALA A 89 -0.44 -4.29 -0.46
N HIS A 90 -0.73 -5.00 0.62
CA HIS A 90 -1.55 -6.22 0.55
C HIS A 90 -2.96 -5.95 0.01
N VAL A 91 -3.49 -4.73 0.22
CA VAL A 91 -4.79 -4.32 -0.34
C VAL A 91 -4.73 -4.25 -1.87
N SER A 92 -3.68 -3.63 -2.42
CA SER A 92 -3.49 -3.53 -3.87
C SER A 92 -3.04 -4.84 -4.51
N MET A 93 -2.25 -5.67 -3.80
CA MET A 93 -1.80 -6.98 -4.29
C MET A 93 -2.96 -7.95 -4.55
N ALA A 94 -4.05 -7.87 -3.79
CA ALA A 94 -5.26 -8.65 -4.06
C ALA A 94 -5.86 -8.30 -5.44
N GLU A 95 -5.82 -7.02 -5.80
CA GLU A 95 -6.34 -6.53 -7.07
C GLU A 95 -5.41 -6.82 -8.27
N ILE A 96 -4.08 -6.87 -8.00
CA ILE A 96 -3.09 -7.32 -8.99
C ILE A 96 -3.29 -8.80 -9.28
N LYS A 97 -3.45 -9.64 -8.25
CA LYS A 97 -3.77 -11.06 -8.41
C LYS A 97 -5.04 -11.28 -9.22
N ALA A 98 -6.04 -10.44 -9.02
CA ALA A 98 -7.30 -10.50 -9.76
C ALA A 98 -7.21 -9.96 -11.21
N GLY A 99 -6.05 -9.46 -11.63
CA GLY A 99 -5.82 -8.93 -12.99
C GLY A 99 -6.48 -7.58 -13.26
N ARG A 100 -6.99 -6.89 -12.24
CA ARG A 100 -7.64 -5.58 -12.38
C ARG A 100 -6.65 -4.42 -12.41
N TYR A 101 -5.51 -4.59 -11.79
CA TYR A 101 -4.44 -3.59 -11.70
C TYR A 101 -3.07 -4.21 -12.01
N LYS A 102 -2.12 -3.35 -12.36
CA LYS A 102 -0.69 -3.69 -12.48
C LYS A 102 0.12 -2.77 -11.57
N ALA A 103 1.12 -3.28 -10.87
CA ALA A 103 2.08 -2.44 -10.19
C ALA A 103 2.99 -1.76 -11.21
N VAL A 104 3.12 -0.44 -11.11
CA VAL A 104 3.98 0.35 -12.00
C VAL A 104 5.21 0.89 -11.29
N ALA A 105 5.14 1.05 -9.96
CA ALA A 105 6.27 1.53 -9.16
C ALA A 105 6.18 1.06 -7.71
N TRP A 106 7.32 0.69 -7.12
CA TRP A 106 7.49 0.47 -5.69
C TRP A 106 8.28 1.62 -5.07
N THR A 107 7.90 2.04 -3.86
CA THR A 107 8.60 3.14 -3.17
C THR A 107 9.95 2.67 -2.66
N THR A 108 11.02 3.36 -3.03
CA THR A 108 12.38 3.10 -2.57
C THR A 108 12.48 3.18 -1.05
N GLY A 109 13.11 2.19 -0.43
CA GLY A 109 13.25 2.08 1.03
C GLY A 109 12.05 1.42 1.71
N PHE A 110 11.04 0.99 0.94
CA PHE A 110 9.87 0.25 1.43
C PHE A 110 9.67 -1.09 0.72
N THR A 111 10.73 -1.62 0.10
CA THR A 111 10.72 -2.91 -0.60
C THR A 111 11.11 -4.09 0.28
N GLU A 112 11.69 -3.82 1.46
CA GLU A 112 12.24 -4.83 2.37
C GLU A 112 11.63 -4.72 3.78
N TYR A 113 10.32 -4.55 3.83
CA TYR A 113 9.62 -4.45 5.11
C TYR A 113 9.50 -5.81 5.77
N THR A 114 9.94 -5.91 7.03
CA THR A 114 9.94 -7.16 7.81
C THR A 114 9.20 -6.97 9.13
N VAL A 115 8.53 -8.02 9.58
CA VAL A 115 7.95 -8.09 10.92
C VAL A 115 8.93 -8.79 11.84
N SER A 116 9.16 -8.21 13.03
CA SER A 116 9.92 -8.82 14.11
C SER A 116 8.98 -9.31 15.19
N LEU A 117 9.18 -10.54 15.67
CA LEU A 117 8.53 -11.06 16.87
C LEU A 117 9.44 -10.81 18.06
N MET A 118 8.99 -9.93 18.96
CA MET A 118 9.75 -9.50 20.14
C MET A 118 9.33 -10.30 21.39
N ILE A 119 10.31 -10.65 22.23
CA ILE A 119 10.15 -11.39 23.48
C ILE A 119 10.99 -10.77 24.58
N LYS A 120 10.67 -11.04 25.84
CA LYS A 120 11.54 -10.70 26.98
C LYS A 120 12.87 -11.47 26.90
N SER A 121 13.91 -10.93 27.53
CA SER A 121 15.26 -11.54 27.57
C SER A 121 15.30 -12.93 28.20
N ASP A 122 14.46 -13.14 29.20
CA ASP A 122 14.32 -14.37 29.99
C ASP A 122 13.21 -15.31 29.49
N ALA A 123 12.50 -14.94 28.42
CA ALA A 123 11.45 -15.78 27.87
C ALA A 123 12.01 -17.12 27.37
N PRO A 124 11.41 -18.26 27.75
CA PRO A 124 11.88 -19.59 27.34
C PRO A 124 11.41 -19.96 25.92
N LEU A 125 11.40 -18.98 25.01
CA LEU A 125 10.95 -19.13 23.62
C LEU A 125 12.17 -19.11 22.70
N LYS A 126 12.30 -20.12 21.83
CA LYS A 126 13.43 -20.27 20.89
C LYS A 126 12.96 -20.40 19.44
N THR A 127 11.75 -20.88 19.21
CA THR A 127 11.18 -21.17 17.89
C THR A 127 9.75 -20.65 17.78
N MET A 128 9.21 -20.66 16.58
CA MET A 128 7.81 -20.33 16.36
C MET A 128 6.86 -21.37 17.00
N ASP A 129 7.28 -22.62 17.13
CA ASP A 129 6.46 -23.67 17.75
C ASP A 129 6.24 -23.43 19.25
N ASP A 130 7.15 -22.77 19.93
CA ASP A 130 7.04 -22.38 21.34
C ASP A 130 5.93 -21.33 21.59
N LEU A 131 5.33 -20.78 20.55
CA LEU A 131 4.18 -19.86 20.64
C LEU A 131 2.88 -20.59 21.01
N LYS A 132 2.80 -21.89 20.85
CA LYS A 132 1.62 -22.68 21.23
C LYS A 132 1.31 -22.52 22.71
N GLY A 133 0.05 -22.29 23.04
CA GLY A 133 -0.41 -21.98 24.40
C GLY A 133 -0.01 -20.57 24.88
N ARG A 134 0.55 -19.72 24.03
CA ARG A 134 1.00 -18.37 24.38
C ARG A 134 0.12 -17.29 23.73
N THR A 135 0.25 -16.07 24.26
CA THR A 135 -0.40 -14.88 23.71
C THR A 135 0.58 -14.06 22.90
N LEU A 136 0.22 -13.75 21.66
CA LEU A 136 0.92 -12.83 20.77
C LEU A 136 0.06 -11.58 20.56
N VAL A 137 0.66 -10.39 20.69
CA VAL A 137 0.01 -9.12 20.35
C VAL A 137 0.50 -8.65 18.98
N THR A 138 -0.45 -8.24 18.11
CA THR A 138 -0.16 -7.60 16.83
C THR A 138 -0.79 -6.20 16.79
N PRO A 139 -0.37 -5.33 15.89
CA PRO A 139 -1.14 -4.14 15.56
C PRO A 139 -2.53 -4.51 15.00
N ASP A 140 -3.25 -3.49 14.54
CA ASP A 140 -4.57 -3.62 13.91
C ASP A 140 -4.66 -4.85 12.98
N PRO A 141 -5.75 -5.65 13.04
CA PRO A 141 -5.89 -6.88 12.26
C PRO A 141 -5.75 -6.70 10.74
N ASP A 142 -6.10 -5.53 10.23
CA ASP A 142 -5.96 -5.16 8.82
C ASP A 142 -4.60 -4.56 8.47
N SER A 143 -3.72 -4.35 9.45
CA SER A 143 -2.35 -3.90 9.19
C SER A 143 -1.55 -4.94 8.41
N ILE A 144 -0.60 -4.48 7.59
CA ILE A 144 0.33 -5.39 6.91
C ILE A 144 1.11 -6.26 7.90
N THR A 145 1.43 -5.74 9.09
CA THR A 145 2.10 -6.49 10.16
C THR A 145 1.28 -7.71 10.58
N ALA A 146 -0.02 -7.53 10.84
CA ALA A 146 -0.90 -8.65 11.21
C ALA A 146 -1.08 -9.65 10.05
N VAL A 147 -1.18 -9.16 8.80
CA VAL A 147 -1.24 -10.02 7.61
C VAL A 147 0.03 -10.87 7.48
N MET A 148 1.20 -10.27 7.69
CA MET A 148 2.48 -10.99 7.65
C MET A 148 2.62 -11.99 8.79
N VAL A 149 2.15 -11.70 10.01
CA VAL A 149 2.11 -12.67 11.11
C VAL A 149 1.23 -13.88 10.74
N ARG A 150 0.06 -13.65 10.14
CA ARG A 150 -0.78 -14.76 9.64
C ARG A 150 -0.06 -15.59 8.56
N ALA A 151 0.75 -14.95 7.70
CA ALA A 151 1.56 -15.67 6.71
C ALA A 151 2.67 -16.51 7.37
N MET A 152 3.36 -15.96 8.38
CA MET A 152 4.34 -16.71 9.18
C MET A 152 3.68 -17.93 9.85
N PHE A 153 2.50 -17.74 10.46
CA PHE A 153 1.77 -18.84 11.11
C PHE A 153 1.41 -19.95 10.12
N ARG A 154 0.96 -19.60 8.91
CA ARG A 154 0.68 -20.62 7.87
C ARG A 154 1.93 -21.41 7.50
N GLY A 155 3.08 -20.73 7.36
CA GLY A 155 4.36 -21.37 7.06
C GLY A 155 4.78 -22.40 8.12
N GLU A 156 4.54 -22.05 9.38
CA GLU A 156 4.88 -22.88 10.56
C GLU A 156 3.72 -23.80 11.01
N LYS A 157 2.62 -23.84 10.28
CA LYS A 157 1.41 -24.63 10.62
C LYS A 157 0.85 -24.30 12.00
N LEU A 158 1.01 -23.04 12.44
CA LEU A 158 0.42 -22.54 13.69
C LEU A 158 -1.01 -22.06 13.43
N THR A 159 -1.89 -22.32 14.39
CA THR A 159 -3.28 -21.88 14.36
C THR A 159 -3.52 -20.81 15.41
N ALA A 160 -4.10 -19.69 14.97
CA ALA A 160 -4.48 -18.59 15.86
C ALA A 160 -5.87 -18.79 16.45
N THR A 161 -6.06 -18.30 17.69
CA THR A 161 -7.37 -18.20 18.33
C THR A 161 -7.52 -16.85 19.01
N ALA A 162 -8.76 -16.40 19.20
CA ALA A 162 -9.10 -15.23 20.01
C ALA A 162 -9.50 -15.62 21.46
N GLU A 163 -9.58 -16.89 21.79
CA GLU A 163 -9.95 -17.37 23.12
C GLU A 163 -9.00 -16.84 24.19
N ARG A 164 -9.57 -16.45 25.34
CA ARG A 164 -8.79 -15.86 26.44
C ARG A 164 -7.78 -16.85 27.04
N GLU A 165 -8.19 -18.10 27.12
CA GLU A 165 -7.37 -19.22 27.57
C GLU A 165 -7.16 -20.17 26.40
N PRO A 166 -6.08 -19.99 25.60
CA PRO A 166 -5.88 -20.78 24.41
C PRO A 166 -5.56 -22.23 24.77
N PRO A 167 -6.12 -23.20 24.02
CA PRO A 167 -5.64 -24.55 24.08
C PRO A 167 -4.12 -24.62 23.88
N PRO A 168 -3.41 -25.58 24.49
CA PRO A 168 -1.95 -25.67 24.39
C PRO A 168 -1.40 -25.79 22.96
N THR A 169 -2.25 -26.12 22.00
CA THR A 169 -1.89 -26.28 20.58
C THR A 169 -2.12 -25.02 19.74
N LEU A 170 -2.81 -24.02 20.29
CA LEU A 170 -3.17 -22.79 19.57
C LEU A 170 -2.39 -21.59 20.11
N VAL A 171 -2.27 -20.56 19.31
CA VAL A 171 -1.66 -19.28 19.69
C VAL A 171 -2.79 -18.25 19.86
N ARG A 172 -2.92 -17.69 21.06
CA ARG A 172 -3.84 -16.57 21.25
C ARG A 172 -3.30 -15.33 20.58
N VAL A 173 -4.10 -14.69 19.73
CA VAL A 173 -3.74 -13.42 19.10
C VAL A 173 -4.64 -12.32 19.62
N ILE A 174 -4.01 -11.29 20.22
CA ILE A 174 -4.68 -10.05 20.62
C ILE A 174 -4.16 -8.90 19.77
N THR A 175 -4.91 -7.81 19.70
CA THR A 175 -4.57 -6.67 18.87
C THR A 175 -4.45 -5.39 19.68
N THR A 176 -3.58 -4.50 19.20
CA THR A 176 -3.49 -3.11 19.64
C THR A 176 -3.61 -2.20 18.41
N ARG A 177 -3.97 -0.93 18.61
CA ARG A 177 -4.13 -0.02 17.47
C ARG A 177 -2.80 0.33 16.81
N TYR A 178 -1.73 0.51 17.58
CA TYR A 178 -0.47 1.05 17.12
C TYR A 178 0.72 0.11 17.39
N GLN A 179 1.72 0.15 16.52
CA GLN A 179 2.92 -0.69 16.65
C GLN A 179 3.80 -0.32 17.85
N ASP A 180 3.82 0.93 18.24
CA ASP A 180 4.57 1.46 19.37
C ASP A 180 3.98 1.06 20.73
N ALA A 181 2.72 0.65 20.78
CA ALA A 181 2.10 0.09 21.99
C ALA A 181 2.48 -1.38 22.25
N VAL A 182 3.01 -2.09 21.26
CA VAL A 182 3.34 -3.53 21.38
C VAL A 182 4.28 -3.84 22.55
N PRO A 183 5.38 -3.07 22.81
CA PRO A 183 6.26 -3.30 23.98
C PRO A 183 5.52 -3.28 25.31
N PHE A 184 4.56 -2.36 25.48
CA PHE A 184 3.75 -2.24 26.70
C PHE A 184 3.03 -3.55 27.06
N TYR A 185 2.47 -4.25 26.07
CA TYR A 185 1.77 -5.53 26.28
C TYR A 185 2.73 -6.62 26.74
N ILE A 186 3.96 -6.62 26.23
CA ILE A 186 4.99 -7.61 26.65
C ILE A 186 5.52 -7.27 28.04
N GLU A 187 5.85 -6.01 28.29
CA GLU A 187 6.39 -5.53 29.58
C GLU A 187 5.43 -5.85 30.74
N ASN A 188 4.13 -5.63 30.52
CA ASN A 188 3.09 -5.85 31.54
C ASN A 188 2.53 -7.30 31.58
N GLY A 189 3.07 -8.22 30.78
CA GLY A 189 2.66 -9.61 30.79
C GLY A 189 1.28 -9.89 30.17
N PHE A 190 0.70 -8.94 29.42
CA PHE A 190 -0.54 -9.14 28.65
C PHE A 190 -0.32 -10.01 27.43
N ALA A 191 0.91 -10.05 26.92
CA ALA A 191 1.36 -10.92 25.85
C ALA A 191 2.74 -11.48 26.15
N ASN A 192 3.00 -12.70 25.67
CA ASN A 192 4.32 -13.32 25.74
C ASN A 192 5.23 -12.86 24.61
N VAL A 193 4.61 -12.53 23.46
CA VAL A 193 5.28 -12.14 22.21
C VAL A 193 4.57 -10.94 21.60
N GLY A 194 5.31 -10.03 21.01
CA GLY A 194 4.78 -8.88 20.31
C GLY A 194 5.31 -8.79 18.88
N ALA A 195 4.42 -8.54 17.92
CA ALA A 195 4.77 -8.35 16.55
C ALA A 195 4.81 -6.87 16.18
N THR A 196 5.91 -6.40 15.62
CA THR A 196 6.03 -5.06 15.07
C THR A 196 6.95 -5.06 13.85
N ALA A 197 6.71 -4.11 12.95
CA ALA A 197 7.61 -3.84 11.83
C ALA A 197 8.23 -2.42 11.93
N ALA A 198 8.00 -1.72 13.02
CA ALA A 198 8.61 -0.42 13.30
C ALA A 198 10.05 -0.63 13.82
N ASN A 199 11.04 -0.40 12.97
CA ASN A 199 12.46 -0.59 13.33
C ASN A 199 12.88 0.20 14.57
N ALA A 200 12.33 1.41 14.79
CA ALA A 200 12.58 2.21 15.97
C ALA A 200 12.09 1.51 17.25
N VAL A 201 10.92 0.85 17.18
CA VAL A 201 10.36 0.08 18.30
C VAL A 201 11.21 -1.14 18.59
N VAL A 202 11.63 -1.88 17.55
CA VAL A 202 12.51 -3.04 17.70
C VAL A 202 13.85 -2.64 18.32
N LYS A 203 14.44 -1.53 17.82
CA LYS A 203 15.69 -1.01 18.37
C LYS A 203 15.56 -0.64 19.84
N ALA A 204 14.55 0.15 20.20
CA ALA A 204 14.31 0.54 21.59
C ALA A 204 14.07 -0.66 22.51
N TRP A 205 13.40 -1.71 22.00
CA TRP A 205 13.21 -2.97 22.73
C TRP A 205 14.51 -3.70 22.99
N THR A 206 15.36 -3.84 21.98
CA THR A 206 16.65 -4.54 22.12
C THR A 206 17.66 -3.75 22.96
N ASP A 207 17.66 -2.41 22.88
CA ASP A 207 18.50 -1.54 23.71
C ASP A 207 18.18 -1.69 25.21
N LYS A 208 16.93 -2.05 25.56
CA LYS A 208 16.49 -2.37 26.92
C LYS A 208 16.74 -3.84 27.32
N GLY A 209 17.44 -4.62 26.50
CA GLY A 209 17.75 -6.02 26.75
C GLY A 209 16.70 -7.03 26.28
N GLY A 210 15.62 -6.60 25.65
CA GLY A 210 14.68 -7.49 25.00
C GLY A 210 15.30 -8.20 23.79
N LYS A 211 14.63 -9.24 23.29
CA LYS A 211 15.11 -10.06 22.17
C LYS A 211 14.13 -10.08 21.02
N VAL A 212 14.63 -10.37 19.83
CA VAL A 212 13.85 -10.74 18.66
C VAL A 212 13.92 -12.25 18.53
N LEU A 213 12.77 -12.91 18.61
CA LEU A 213 12.65 -14.36 18.44
C LEU A 213 12.92 -14.75 16.98
N THR A 214 12.26 -14.08 16.06
CA THR A 214 12.41 -14.29 14.61
C THR A 214 11.92 -13.08 13.82
N ARG A 215 12.23 -13.07 12.53
CA ARG A 215 11.75 -12.07 11.57
C ARG A 215 11.06 -12.75 10.39
N SER A 216 10.08 -12.05 9.80
CA SER A 216 9.48 -12.49 8.56
C SER A 216 10.45 -12.34 7.38
N ARG A 217 10.11 -12.93 6.25
CA ARG A 217 10.71 -12.52 4.97
C ARG A 217 10.36 -11.04 4.68
N PRO A 218 11.20 -10.34 3.88
CA PRO A 218 10.88 -8.98 3.45
C PRO A 218 9.76 -8.96 2.41
N VAL A 219 8.96 -7.88 2.43
CA VAL A 219 7.91 -7.62 1.44
C VAL A 219 7.88 -6.14 1.05
N PRO A 220 7.54 -5.77 -0.19
CA PRO A 220 7.23 -4.39 -0.55
C PRO A 220 5.88 -3.99 0.07
N ILE A 221 5.82 -2.78 0.67
CA ILE A 221 4.60 -2.34 1.38
C ILE A 221 3.98 -1.06 0.86
N LYS A 222 4.69 -0.32 -0.02
CA LYS A 222 4.18 0.92 -0.62
C LYS A 222 4.36 0.85 -2.12
N GLN A 223 3.26 0.97 -2.84
CA GLN A 223 3.29 0.87 -4.30
C GLN A 223 2.26 1.76 -4.97
N ILE A 224 2.56 2.09 -6.24
CA ILE A 224 1.62 2.71 -7.16
C ILE A 224 1.19 1.63 -8.16
N ILE A 225 -0.11 1.49 -8.30
CA ILE A 225 -0.75 0.59 -9.25
C ILE A 225 -1.59 1.37 -10.25
N VAL A 226 -1.75 0.83 -11.44
CA VAL A 226 -2.57 1.42 -12.50
C VAL A 226 -3.61 0.39 -12.95
N SER A 227 -4.84 0.85 -13.15
CA SER A 227 -5.95 0.03 -13.64
C SER A 227 -5.66 -0.52 -15.03
N THR A 228 -6.02 -1.78 -15.26
CA THR A 228 -5.91 -2.39 -16.60
C THR A 228 -6.90 -1.80 -17.63
N LYS A 229 -7.84 -0.94 -17.20
CA LYS A 229 -8.68 -0.14 -18.10
C LYS A 229 -7.94 1.05 -18.73
N VAL A 230 -6.85 1.52 -18.10
CA VAL A 230 -6.00 2.58 -18.66
C VAL A 230 -5.22 2.00 -19.83
N PRO A 231 -5.17 2.69 -20.99
CA PRO A 231 -4.42 2.21 -22.16
C PRO A 231 -2.96 1.90 -21.81
N GLU A 232 -2.41 0.82 -22.39
CA GLU A 232 -1.03 0.36 -22.06
C GLU A 232 0.03 1.45 -22.31
N GLU A 233 -0.10 2.22 -23.39
CA GLU A 233 0.81 3.34 -23.68
C GLU A 233 0.81 4.37 -22.53
N GLU A 234 -0.36 4.65 -21.97
CA GLU A 234 -0.51 5.59 -20.87
C GLU A 234 0.04 5.02 -19.56
N GLN A 235 -0.18 3.70 -19.29
CA GLN A 235 0.45 3.01 -18.17
C GLN A 235 1.98 3.13 -18.23
N GLN A 236 2.57 2.97 -19.42
CA GLN A 236 4.03 3.12 -19.63
C GLN A 236 4.50 4.56 -19.40
N LYS A 237 3.74 5.58 -19.83
CA LYS A 237 4.05 6.99 -19.55
C LYS A 237 4.04 7.27 -18.05
N ILE A 238 3.04 6.78 -17.32
CA ILE A 238 2.94 6.90 -15.85
C ILE A 238 4.15 6.22 -15.19
N ARG A 239 4.45 4.98 -15.58
CA ARG A 239 5.59 4.23 -15.06
C ARG A 239 6.91 4.97 -15.30
N ALA A 240 7.16 5.41 -16.53
CA ALA A 240 8.39 6.13 -16.88
C ALA A 240 8.55 7.41 -16.06
N ALA A 241 7.48 8.20 -15.92
CA ALA A 241 7.47 9.42 -15.13
C ALA A 241 7.82 9.18 -13.66
N LEU A 242 7.28 8.11 -13.05
CA LEU A 242 7.55 7.75 -11.66
C LEU A 242 9.00 7.29 -11.45
N LEU A 243 9.53 6.46 -12.35
CA LEU A 243 10.87 5.89 -12.22
C LEU A 243 11.99 6.92 -12.47
N THR A 244 11.70 8.01 -13.19
CA THR A 244 12.67 9.08 -13.55
C THR A 244 12.46 10.37 -12.76
N LEU A 245 11.68 10.37 -11.66
CA LEU A 245 11.40 11.57 -10.87
C LEU A 245 12.67 12.33 -10.44
N ARG A 246 13.74 11.61 -10.10
CA ARG A 246 15.01 12.21 -9.67
C ARG A 246 15.71 13.02 -10.74
N ASP A 247 15.43 12.76 -12.01
CA ASP A 247 16.15 13.33 -13.15
C ASP A 247 15.73 14.77 -13.45
N SER A 248 14.60 15.21 -12.89
CA SER A 248 14.04 16.54 -13.11
C SER A 248 13.83 17.32 -11.80
N LYS A 249 13.85 18.66 -11.89
CA LYS A 249 13.56 19.50 -10.72
C LYS A 249 12.11 19.27 -10.21
N PRO A 250 11.05 19.30 -11.04
CA PRO A 250 9.69 19.02 -10.57
C PRO A 250 9.55 17.62 -9.94
N GLY A 251 10.24 16.63 -10.48
CA GLY A 251 10.23 15.26 -9.93
C GLY A 251 10.88 15.19 -8.56
N ARG A 252 12.01 15.88 -8.33
CA ARG A 252 12.62 15.96 -6.98
C ARG A 252 11.72 16.68 -5.98
N GLU A 253 11.11 17.79 -6.38
CA GLU A 253 10.13 18.50 -5.54
C GLU A 253 8.93 17.60 -5.17
N ALA A 254 8.46 16.78 -6.11
CA ALA A 254 7.40 15.80 -5.85
C ALA A 254 7.85 14.71 -4.85
N LEU A 255 9.09 14.22 -4.96
CA LEU A 255 9.65 13.26 -4.00
C LEU A 255 9.82 13.85 -2.61
N ASP A 256 10.28 15.10 -2.53
CA ASP A 256 10.44 15.80 -1.25
C ASP A 256 9.07 16.02 -0.58
N ALA A 257 8.05 16.40 -1.35
CA ALA A 257 6.69 16.58 -0.84
C ALA A 257 6.11 15.29 -0.25
N VAL A 258 6.28 14.14 -0.92
CA VAL A 258 5.83 12.84 -0.40
C VAL A 258 6.77 12.24 0.64
N GLY A 259 7.97 12.79 0.83
CA GLY A 259 8.99 12.30 1.76
C GLY A 259 9.62 10.98 1.31
N TYR A 260 9.75 10.74 0.01
CA TYR A 260 10.31 9.50 -0.54
C TYR A 260 11.64 9.70 -1.25
N LYS A 261 12.49 8.68 -1.18
CA LYS A 261 13.79 8.69 -1.87
C LYS A 261 13.67 8.46 -3.38
N GLY A 262 12.53 8.00 -3.88
CA GLY A 262 12.28 7.67 -5.27
C GLY A 262 11.37 6.45 -5.42
N PHE A 263 11.24 6.01 -6.65
CA PHE A 263 10.53 4.80 -7.00
C PHE A 263 11.42 3.86 -7.80
N VAL A 264 11.17 2.56 -7.67
CA VAL A 264 11.84 1.50 -8.43
C VAL A 264 10.82 0.66 -9.18
N ALA A 265 11.25 0.04 -10.28
CA ALA A 265 10.41 -0.88 -11.02
C ALA A 265 10.03 -2.08 -10.13
N PRO A 266 8.77 -2.52 -10.14
CA PRO A 266 8.37 -3.75 -9.50
C PRO A 266 9.13 -4.95 -10.06
N ASN A 267 9.50 -5.88 -9.17
CA ASN A 267 10.03 -7.19 -9.56
C ASN A 267 8.86 -8.18 -9.63
N PRO A 268 8.51 -8.71 -10.82
CA PRO A 268 7.34 -9.56 -10.98
C PRO A 268 7.41 -10.87 -10.16
N ASP A 269 8.59 -11.49 -10.07
CA ASP A 269 8.75 -12.74 -9.33
C ASP A 269 8.58 -12.52 -7.83
N LEU A 270 9.15 -11.42 -7.31
CA LEU A 270 8.97 -11.03 -5.92
C LEU A 270 7.51 -10.66 -5.63
N GLU A 271 6.81 -10.00 -6.54
CA GLU A 271 5.39 -9.66 -6.40
C GLU A 271 4.53 -10.93 -6.32
N ILE A 272 4.68 -11.85 -7.28
CA ILE A 272 3.96 -13.14 -7.32
C ILE A 272 4.22 -13.95 -6.05
N SER A 273 5.50 -14.08 -5.66
CA SER A 273 5.87 -14.85 -4.47
C SER A 273 5.37 -14.20 -3.18
N THR A 274 5.29 -12.86 -3.15
CA THR A 274 4.74 -12.13 -1.99
C THR A 274 3.23 -12.31 -1.88
N ILE A 275 2.50 -12.19 -2.97
CA ILE A 275 1.05 -12.44 -3.04
C ILE A 275 0.73 -13.85 -2.53
N ALA A 276 1.46 -14.85 -3.03
CA ALA A 276 1.29 -16.24 -2.62
C ALA A 276 1.58 -16.45 -1.11
N TRP A 277 2.68 -15.87 -0.62
CA TRP A 277 3.07 -15.99 0.78
C TRP A 277 2.08 -15.30 1.72
N LEU A 278 1.60 -14.09 1.36
CA LEU A 278 0.59 -13.39 2.13
C LEU A 278 -0.78 -14.10 2.13
N GLY A 279 -1.00 -15.06 1.21
CA GLY A 279 -2.25 -15.83 1.10
C GLY A 279 -3.41 -15.00 0.55
N LEU A 280 -3.09 -14.05 -0.31
CA LEU A 280 -4.06 -13.18 -0.98
C LEU A 280 -4.73 -13.89 -2.15
#